data_edf50f4593ec92b59079f70b9432b2fb
#
_entry.id   edf50f4593ec92b59079f70b9432b2fb
#
_cell.length_a   1.000
_cell.length_b   1.000
_cell.length_c   1.000
_cell.angle_alpha   90.00
_cell.angle_beta   90.00
_cell.angle_gamma   90.00
#
_symmetry.space_group_name_H-M   'P 1'
#
loop_
_entity.id
_entity.type
_entity.pdbx_description
1 polymer ?
#
loop_
_entity_poly.entity_id
_entity_poly.type
_entity_poly.pdbx_seq_one_letter_code
_entity_poly.pdbx_strand_id
1 'polypeptide(L)'
;MRGTPASRGQSFIARDHRYVYLGGSVIALVGLSLWYSAPSPYSFLPAGSVPGTALAAVCYFFLAVSTLALLVKWTHWNSYGETILKHPFIVRLSRYLSYLDAAAAALLALDRFVLKLAYVVHAAVHAESNPTGTLSSMVYMAYNQRSLFVTGVWTTVQLALAGTAIAFVLALLMVFLRIQEPDKRNNDFVKLIKIVANKFARFYIFVIRGTPMMVQSLIFYYAIFNLFKRTGMSVTEINRVWSLFISGLVTVSLNSTAYLAEVLRGGILAVDAGQMEAARSLGMTHWQAMRRVVFPQAIKNSLPAIGNEFIINIKDSSVLCVLGVSDLMFMTRSVAGIYPAFIIRAPSATSS
;
A
#
# COMPACT_ATOMS: atom_id res chain seq x y z
N MET A 1 -11.98 -19.29 -34.58
CA MET A 1 -12.18 -18.71 -33.25
C MET A 1 -10.86 -18.70 -32.49
N ARG A 2 -10.20 -17.58 -32.39
CA ARG A 2 -8.94 -17.44 -31.63
C ARG A 2 -9.34 -17.21 -30.19
N GLY A 3 -9.14 -18.23 -29.32
CA GLY A 3 -9.45 -18.13 -27.90
C GLY A 3 -8.67 -16.99 -27.23
N THR A 4 -9.29 -16.32 -26.28
CA THR A 4 -8.71 -15.22 -25.48
C THR A 4 -7.43 -15.67 -24.76
N PRO A 5 -6.45 -14.81 -24.51
CA PRO A 5 -5.18 -15.15 -23.85
C PRO A 5 -5.34 -15.89 -22.53
N ALA A 6 -6.39 -15.57 -21.76
CA ALA A 6 -6.72 -16.21 -20.48
C ALA A 6 -7.08 -17.70 -20.64
N SER A 7 -7.78 -18.10 -21.72
CA SER A 7 -8.13 -19.49 -21.95
C SER A 7 -6.93 -20.36 -22.34
N ARG A 8 -5.89 -19.77 -22.95
CA ARG A 8 -4.64 -20.48 -23.29
C ARG A 8 -3.80 -20.76 -22.04
N GLY A 9 -3.68 -19.83 -21.12
CA GLY A 9 -2.95 -20.02 -19.87
C GLY A 9 -3.57 -21.10 -18.98
N GLN A 10 -4.89 -21.07 -18.80
CA GLN A 10 -5.61 -22.09 -18.04
C GLN A 10 -5.54 -23.48 -18.70
N SER A 11 -5.62 -23.57 -20.02
CA SER A 11 -5.47 -24.85 -20.72
C SER A 11 -4.04 -25.40 -20.64
N PHE A 12 -3.03 -24.53 -20.58
CA PHE A 12 -1.62 -24.91 -20.41
C PHE A 12 -1.37 -25.48 -19.02
N ILE A 13 -1.81 -24.77 -17.96
CA ILE A 13 -1.68 -25.23 -16.56
C ILE A 13 -2.45 -26.54 -16.34
N ALA A 14 -3.67 -26.67 -16.90
CA ALA A 14 -4.48 -27.89 -16.77
C ALA A 14 -3.90 -29.10 -17.52
N ARG A 15 -3.13 -28.90 -18.58
CA ARG A 15 -2.54 -29.97 -19.41
C ARG A 15 -1.11 -30.34 -19.02
N ASP A 16 -0.36 -29.41 -18.45
CA ASP A 16 1.05 -29.65 -18.11
C ASP A 16 1.21 -30.01 -16.64
N HIS A 17 1.19 -31.33 -16.35
CA HIS A 17 1.34 -31.90 -15.00
C HIS A 17 2.73 -31.64 -14.38
N ARG A 18 3.69 -31.08 -15.10
CA ARG A 18 5.04 -30.75 -14.56
C ARG A 18 4.97 -29.76 -13.41
N TYR A 19 4.02 -28.82 -13.45
CA TYR A 19 3.81 -27.88 -12.34
C TYR A 19 3.26 -28.54 -11.08
N VAL A 20 2.56 -29.66 -11.20
CA VAL A 20 2.04 -30.44 -10.07
C VAL A 20 3.19 -30.93 -9.20
N TYR A 21 4.26 -31.47 -9.81
CA TYR A 21 5.42 -31.96 -9.06
C TYR A 21 6.18 -30.82 -8.38
N LEU A 22 6.43 -29.73 -9.07
CA LEU A 22 7.20 -28.61 -8.55
C LEU A 22 6.41 -27.85 -7.46
N GLY A 23 5.15 -27.53 -7.73
CA GLY A 23 4.25 -26.85 -6.78
C GLY A 23 3.97 -27.72 -5.56
N GLY A 24 3.68 -29.00 -5.75
CA GLY A 24 3.46 -29.94 -4.66
C GLY A 24 4.71 -30.15 -3.80
N SER A 25 5.92 -30.19 -4.39
CA SER A 25 7.16 -30.26 -3.60
C SER A 25 7.33 -29.07 -2.67
N VAL A 26 7.01 -27.86 -3.14
CA VAL A 26 7.06 -26.66 -2.28
C VAL A 26 6.04 -26.74 -1.16
N ILE A 27 4.82 -27.20 -1.44
CA ILE A 27 3.76 -27.37 -0.44
C ILE A 27 4.18 -28.42 0.60
N ALA A 28 4.73 -29.57 0.15
CA ALA A 28 5.23 -30.61 1.03
C ALA A 28 6.36 -30.11 1.95
N LEU A 29 7.32 -29.34 1.40
CA LEU A 29 8.40 -28.74 2.19
C LEU A 29 7.89 -27.76 3.25
N VAL A 30 6.91 -26.93 2.88
CA VAL A 30 6.25 -26.03 3.84
C VAL A 30 5.52 -26.84 4.92
N GLY A 31 4.75 -27.85 4.56
CA GLY A 31 4.07 -28.73 5.50
C GLY A 31 5.05 -29.39 6.48
N LEU A 32 6.16 -29.92 5.97
CA LEU A 32 7.21 -30.52 6.81
C LEU A 32 7.91 -29.50 7.71
N SER A 33 8.24 -28.31 7.21
CA SER A 33 8.84 -27.25 8.04
C SER A 33 7.93 -26.85 9.20
N LEU A 34 6.63 -26.82 8.96
CA LEU A 34 5.63 -26.53 9.98
C LEU A 34 5.51 -27.68 10.98
N TRP A 35 5.58 -28.95 10.53
CA TRP A 35 5.55 -30.11 11.43
C TRP A 35 6.68 -30.12 12.46
N TYR A 36 7.88 -29.68 12.05
CA TYR A 36 9.04 -29.58 12.96
C TYR A 36 8.95 -28.35 13.89
N SER A 37 8.04 -27.45 13.70
CA SER A 37 7.84 -26.33 14.62
C SER A 37 7.18 -26.82 15.93
N ALA A 38 7.53 -26.23 17.07
CA ALA A 38 6.95 -26.56 18.34
C ALA A 38 5.42 -26.37 18.34
N PRO A 39 4.64 -27.40 18.83
CA PRO A 39 3.18 -27.25 18.95
C PRO A 39 2.81 -26.18 19.96
N SER A 40 1.68 -25.53 19.73
CA SER A 40 1.08 -24.61 20.70
C SER A 40 0.16 -25.36 21.68
N PRO A 41 -0.21 -24.78 22.82
CA PRO A 41 -1.24 -25.36 23.70
C PRO A 41 -2.61 -25.54 23.05
N TYR A 42 -2.88 -24.84 21.95
CA TYR A 42 -4.12 -24.99 21.14
C TYR A 42 -3.99 -26.04 20.04
N SER A 43 -2.83 -26.72 19.94
CA SER A 43 -2.59 -27.71 18.91
C SER A 43 -3.47 -28.96 19.12
N PHE A 44 -4.14 -29.41 18.06
CA PHE A 44 -4.85 -30.68 18.02
C PHE A 44 -3.95 -31.82 17.54
N LEU A 45 -2.71 -31.52 17.10
CA LEU A 45 -1.69 -32.48 16.72
C LEU A 45 -0.49 -32.37 17.67
N PRO A 46 -0.53 -32.96 18.90
CA PRO A 46 0.59 -32.97 19.82
C PRO A 46 1.86 -33.51 19.18
N ALA A 47 3.02 -33.16 19.74
CA ALA A 47 4.29 -33.71 19.28
C ALA A 47 4.27 -35.25 19.34
N GLY A 48 4.66 -35.92 18.25
CA GLY A 48 4.66 -37.38 18.16
C GLY A 48 3.28 -38.02 18.01
N SER A 49 2.20 -37.27 17.85
CA SER A 49 0.86 -37.86 17.63
C SER A 49 0.80 -38.66 16.33
N VAL A 50 0.09 -39.80 16.37
CA VAL A 50 -0.09 -40.68 15.19
C VAL A 50 -0.69 -39.93 14.00
N PRO A 51 -1.77 -39.13 14.15
CA PRO A 51 -2.31 -38.39 13.01
C PRO A 51 -1.32 -37.34 12.44
N GLY A 52 -0.55 -36.67 13.29
CA GLY A 52 0.45 -35.71 12.84
C GLY A 52 1.61 -36.35 12.09
N THR A 53 2.11 -37.49 12.59
CA THR A 53 3.16 -38.26 11.88
C THR A 53 2.65 -38.83 10.57
N ALA A 54 1.36 -39.23 10.49
CA ALA A 54 0.75 -39.68 9.25
C ALA A 54 0.65 -38.57 8.21
N LEU A 55 0.25 -37.33 8.60
CA LEU A 55 0.26 -36.19 7.71
C LEU A 55 1.65 -35.81 7.20
N ALA A 56 2.63 -35.82 8.08
CA ALA A 56 4.04 -35.62 7.72
C ALA A 56 4.53 -36.70 6.74
N ALA A 57 4.17 -37.97 6.98
CA ALA A 57 4.53 -39.09 6.10
C ALA A 57 3.93 -38.92 4.69
N VAL A 58 2.72 -38.36 4.53
CA VAL A 58 2.14 -38.03 3.24
C VAL A 58 3.01 -36.98 2.53
N CYS A 59 3.43 -35.92 3.21
CA CYS A 59 4.29 -34.89 2.64
C CYS A 59 5.67 -35.46 2.24
N TYR A 60 6.28 -36.32 3.07
CA TYR A 60 7.53 -37.01 2.74
C TYR A 60 7.40 -37.92 1.53
N PHE A 61 6.32 -38.71 1.47
CA PHE A 61 6.06 -39.59 0.35
C PHE A 61 5.87 -38.80 -0.95
N PHE A 62 5.10 -37.73 -0.91
CA PHE A 62 4.93 -36.88 -2.09
C PHE A 62 6.24 -36.22 -2.52
N LEU A 63 7.04 -35.76 -1.58
CA LEU A 63 8.35 -35.15 -1.86
C LEU A 63 9.28 -36.17 -2.53
N ALA A 64 9.35 -37.42 -2.06
CA ALA A 64 10.14 -38.48 -2.68
C ALA A 64 9.66 -38.79 -4.11
N VAL A 65 8.35 -38.96 -4.31
CA VAL A 65 7.76 -39.22 -5.63
C VAL A 65 8.02 -38.07 -6.59
N SER A 66 7.82 -36.84 -6.15
CA SER A 66 8.02 -35.65 -6.99
C SER A 66 9.50 -35.42 -7.33
N THR A 67 10.41 -35.70 -6.42
CA THR A 67 11.86 -35.62 -6.66
C THR A 67 12.29 -36.64 -7.72
N LEU A 68 11.83 -37.89 -7.62
CA LEU A 68 12.06 -38.92 -8.63
C LEU A 68 11.49 -38.51 -9.98
N ALA A 69 10.26 -37.98 -10.02
CA ALA A 69 9.63 -37.52 -11.25
C ALA A 69 10.39 -36.36 -11.90
N LEU A 70 10.93 -35.44 -11.09
CA LEU A 70 11.76 -34.33 -11.59
C LEU A 70 13.11 -34.80 -12.12
N LEU A 71 13.74 -35.79 -11.48
CA LEU A 71 14.97 -36.42 -11.97
C LEU A 71 14.74 -37.12 -13.31
N VAL A 72 13.67 -37.92 -13.43
CA VAL A 72 13.30 -38.55 -14.71
C VAL A 72 13.06 -37.50 -15.80
N LYS A 73 12.43 -36.40 -15.45
CA LYS A 73 12.26 -35.28 -16.42
C LYS A 73 13.59 -34.67 -16.84
N TRP A 74 14.52 -34.50 -15.90
CA TRP A 74 15.83 -33.90 -16.19
C TRP A 74 16.67 -34.81 -17.13
N THR A 75 16.68 -36.11 -16.86
CA THR A 75 17.40 -37.09 -17.71
C THR A 75 16.78 -37.26 -19.10
N HIS A 76 15.45 -37.07 -19.22
CA HIS A 76 14.71 -37.23 -20.50
C HIS A 76 14.16 -35.90 -21.01
N TRP A 77 14.95 -34.83 -20.95
CA TRP A 77 14.50 -33.48 -21.28
C TRP A 77 13.90 -33.35 -22.70
N ASN A 78 14.56 -33.96 -23.69
CA ASN A 78 14.12 -33.90 -25.09
C ASN A 78 13.07 -34.96 -25.45
N SER A 79 13.01 -36.09 -24.73
CA SER A 79 12.11 -37.22 -25.00
C SER A 79 11.03 -37.38 -23.91
N TYR A 80 10.75 -36.31 -23.14
CA TYR A 80 9.76 -36.33 -22.05
C TYR A 80 8.37 -36.80 -22.50
N GLY A 81 8.04 -36.62 -23.80
CA GLY A 81 6.78 -37.07 -24.40
C GLY A 81 6.55 -38.57 -24.35
N GLU A 82 7.63 -39.37 -24.33
CA GLU A 82 7.64 -40.83 -24.38
C GLU A 82 7.79 -41.47 -23.01
N THR A 83 7.99 -40.65 -21.95
CA THR A 83 8.17 -41.15 -20.59
C THR A 83 6.85 -41.66 -19.99
N ILE A 84 6.97 -42.64 -19.09
CA ILE A 84 5.86 -43.22 -18.29
C ILE A 84 5.08 -42.14 -17.55
N LEU A 85 5.72 -41.02 -17.18
CA LEU A 85 5.10 -39.90 -16.46
C LEU A 85 3.97 -39.21 -17.27
N LYS A 86 3.91 -39.41 -18.56
CA LYS A 86 2.84 -38.85 -19.43
C LYS A 86 1.66 -39.81 -19.62
N HIS A 87 1.74 -41.01 -19.08
CA HIS A 87 0.64 -41.95 -19.14
C HIS A 87 -0.59 -41.40 -18.40
N PRO A 88 -1.82 -41.46 -18.98
CA PRO A 88 -3.01 -40.82 -18.41
C PRO A 88 -3.33 -41.23 -16.97
N PHE A 89 -3.05 -42.47 -16.64
CA PHE A 89 -3.22 -42.99 -15.27
C PHE A 89 -2.27 -42.30 -14.28
N ILE A 90 -0.98 -42.17 -14.63
CA ILE A 90 0.05 -41.55 -13.77
C ILE A 90 -0.25 -40.06 -13.58
N VAL A 91 -0.68 -39.38 -14.65
CA VAL A 91 -1.09 -37.98 -14.57
C VAL A 91 -2.27 -37.78 -13.63
N ARG A 92 -3.29 -38.67 -13.64
CA ARG A 92 -4.40 -38.61 -12.69
C ARG A 92 -3.93 -38.91 -11.27
N LEU A 93 -3.15 -39.95 -11.10
CA LEU A 93 -2.61 -40.37 -9.78
C LEU A 93 -1.79 -39.25 -9.16
N SER A 94 -0.85 -38.65 -9.90
CA SER A 94 -0.03 -37.55 -9.41
C SER A 94 -0.87 -36.34 -8.99
N ARG A 95 -1.96 -36.08 -9.68
CA ARG A 95 -2.90 -35.01 -9.33
C ARG A 95 -3.65 -35.29 -8.03
N TYR A 96 -4.14 -36.51 -7.82
CA TYR A 96 -4.77 -36.89 -6.54
C TYR A 96 -3.79 -36.91 -5.37
N LEU A 97 -2.55 -37.37 -5.61
CA LEU A 97 -1.48 -37.33 -4.61
C LEU A 97 -1.13 -35.89 -4.24
N SER A 98 -1.11 -34.97 -5.19
CA SER A 98 -0.85 -33.56 -4.89
C SER A 98 -2.00 -32.89 -4.10
N TYR A 99 -3.24 -33.31 -4.31
CA TYR A 99 -4.36 -32.84 -3.49
C TYR A 99 -4.28 -33.38 -2.06
N LEU A 100 -3.89 -34.64 -1.91
CA LEU A 100 -3.69 -35.24 -0.59
C LEU A 100 -2.53 -34.55 0.16
N ASP A 101 -1.41 -34.28 -0.52
CA ASP A 101 -0.29 -33.52 0.02
C ASP A 101 -0.73 -32.09 0.42
N ALA A 102 -1.45 -31.38 -0.44
CA ALA A 102 -1.97 -30.06 -0.14
C ALA A 102 -2.92 -30.05 1.06
N ALA A 103 -3.79 -31.08 1.18
CA ALA A 103 -4.66 -31.22 2.34
C ALA A 103 -3.88 -31.50 3.62
N ALA A 104 -2.87 -32.39 3.56
CA ALA A 104 -2.00 -32.67 4.69
C ALA A 104 -1.22 -31.42 5.14
N ALA A 105 -0.61 -30.72 4.21
CA ALA A 105 0.12 -29.46 4.48
C ALA A 105 -0.81 -28.35 5.03
N ALA A 106 -2.06 -28.26 4.53
CA ALA A 106 -3.05 -27.31 5.03
C ALA A 106 -3.47 -27.61 6.47
N LEU A 107 -3.66 -28.89 6.83
CA LEU A 107 -3.95 -29.28 8.20
C LEU A 107 -2.77 -28.99 9.14
N LEU A 108 -1.54 -29.27 8.70
CA LEU A 108 -0.33 -28.93 9.46
C LEU A 108 -0.20 -27.39 9.60
N ALA A 109 -0.51 -26.62 8.57
CA ALA A 109 -0.52 -25.15 8.63
C ALA A 109 -1.59 -24.62 9.57
N LEU A 110 -2.79 -25.20 9.54
CA LEU A 110 -3.85 -24.85 10.49
C LEU A 110 -3.38 -25.07 11.93
N ASP A 111 -2.80 -26.22 12.23
CA ASP A 111 -2.35 -26.57 13.57
C ASP A 111 -1.14 -25.75 14.04
N ARG A 112 -0.08 -25.73 13.24
CA ARG A 112 1.22 -25.17 13.63
C ARG A 112 1.34 -23.66 13.41
N PHE A 113 0.57 -23.08 12.49
CA PHE A 113 0.63 -21.66 12.19
C PHE A 113 -0.61 -20.93 12.71
N VAL A 114 -1.82 -21.34 12.28
CA VAL A 114 -3.05 -20.59 12.61
C VAL A 114 -3.39 -20.72 14.10
N LEU A 115 -3.42 -21.94 14.65
CA LEU A 115 -3.74 -22.14 16.07
C LEU A 115 -2.63 -21.62 16.99
N LYS A 116 -1.37 -21.70 16.57
CA LYS A 116 -0.27 -21.08 17.30
C LYS A 116 -0.39 -19.56 17.32
N LEU A 117 -0.72 -18.95 16.18
CA LEU A 117 -0.97 -17.50 16.10
C LEU A 117 -2.15 -17.10 17.00
N ALA A 118 -3.25 -17.85 16.95
CA ALA A 118 -4.41 -17.62 17.81
C ALA A 118 -4.07 -17.71 19.30
N TYR A 119 -3.26 -18.71 19.69
CA TYR A 119 -2.75 -18.83 21.06
C TYR A 119 -1.89 -17.64 21.46
N VAL A 120 -0.93 -17.24 20.62
CA VAL A 120 -0.04 -16.10 20.89
C VAL A 120 -0.84 -14.80 21.04
N VAL A 121 -1.83 -14.59 20.19
CA VAL A 121 -2.71 -13.41 20.28
C VAL A 121 -3.53 -13.46 21.58
N HIS A 122 -4.17 -14.59 21.88
CA HIS A 122 -4.97 -14.73 23.10
C HIS A 122 -4.12 -14.56 24.37
N ALA A 123 -2.96 -15.21 24.44
CA ALA A 123 -2.05 -15.10 25.57
C ALA A 123 -1.50 -13.67 25.73
N ALA A 124 -1.18 -12.99 24.64
CA ALA A 124 -0.67 -11.61 24.68
C ALA A 124 -1.73 -10.61 25.12
N VAL A 125 -2.99 -10.78 24.69
CA VAL A 125 -4.11 -9.89 25.06
C VAL A 125 -4.44 -9.97 26.56
N HIS A 126 -4.26 -11.17 27.16
CA HIS A 126 -4.58 -11.41 28.59
C HIS A 126 -3.33 -11.38 29.49
N ALA A 127 -2.17 -11.04 28.97
CA ALA A 127 -0.95 -10.94 29.75
C ALA A 127 -0.99 -9.70 30.67
N GLU A 128 -0.60 -9.88 31.94
CA GLU A 128 -0.46 -8.78 32.92
C GLU A 128 0.77 -7.91 32.68
N SER A 129 1.79 -8.47 32.05
CA SER A 129 3.06 -7.80 31.74
C SER A 129 3.51 -8.10 30.30
N ASN A 130 4.43 -7.27 29.79
CA ASN A 130 4.92 -7.42 28.42
C ASN A 130 5.63 -8.78 28.23
N PRO A 131 5.13 -9.68 27.37
CA PRO A 131 5.72 -11.00 27.13
C PRO A 131 7.12 -10.89 26.50
N THR A 132 7.96 -11.90 26.74
CA THR A 132 9.35 -11.92 26.23
C THR A 132 9.47 -12.25 24.75
N GLY A 133 8.44 -12.84 24.13
CA GLY A 133 8.44 -13.20 22.70
C GLY A 133 8.19 -11.97 21.81
N THR A 134 8.90 -11.85 20.68
CA THR A 134 8.77 -10.69 19.77
C THR A 134 7.34 -10.49 19.30
N LEU A 135 6.69 -11.55 18.77
CA LEU A 135 5.32 -11.45 18.26
C LEU A 135 4.30 -11.19 19.37
N SER A 136 4.41 -11.88 20.50
CA SER A 136 3.52 -11.70 21.66
C SER A 136 3.67 -10.29 22.25
N SER A 137 4.89 -9.76 22.32
CA SER A 137 5.15 -8.39 22.77
C SER A 137 4.53 -7.35 21.81
N MET A 138 4.65 -7.56 20.50
CA MET A 138 4.00 -6.69 19.49
C MET A 138 2.48 -6.67 19.66
N VAL A 139 1.85 -7.84 19.80
CA VAL A 139 0.40 -7.95 20.00
C VAL A 139 -0.01 -7.30 21.32
N TYR A 140 0.72 -7.55 22.40
CA TYR A 140 0.48 -6.93 23.71
C TYR A 140 0.52 -5.40 23.64
N MET A 141 1.58 -4.84 23.04
CA MET A 141 1.71 -3.38 22.87
C MET A 141 0.59 -2.81 22.00
N ALA A 142 0.28 -3.47 20.87
CA ALA A 142 -0.80 -3.02 19.99
C ALA A 142 -2.16 -3.04 20.68
N TYR A 143 -2.45 -4.05 21.48
CA TYR A 143 -3.70 -4.17 22.21
C TYR A 143 -3.81 -3.17 23.36
N ASN A 144 -2.78 -3.07 24.21
CA ASN A 144 -2.79 -2.17 25.37
C ASN A 144 -2.78 -0.69 24.97
N GLN A 145 -2.11 -0.36 23.87
CA GLN A 145 -2.04 1.01 23.36
C GLN A 145 -2.98 1.25 22.16
N ARG A 146 -4.03 0.43 22.02
CA ARG A 146 -4.96 0.51 20.88
C ARG A 146 -5.60 1.88 20.70
N SER A 147 -5.84 2.62 21.79
CA SER A 147 -6.37 3.97 21.72
C SER A 147 -5.43 4.94 21.00
N LEU A 148 -4.12 4.83 21.24
CA LEU A 148 -3.11 5.63 20.54
C LEU A 148 -3.06 5.27 19.06
N PHE A 149 -3.08 3.98 18.72
CA PHE A 149 -3.10 3.55 17.31
C PHE A 149 -4.37 4.01 16.60
N VAL A 150 -5.55 3.87 17.22
CA VAL A 150 -6.82 4.34 16.64
C VAL A 150 -6.77 5.87 16.43
N THR A 151 -6.28 6.62 17.39
CA THR A 151 -6.09 8.07 17.25
C THR A 151 -5.14 8.40 16.12
N GLY A 152 -4.00 7.70 16.03
CA GLY A 152 -3.02 7.89 14.97
C GLY A 152 -3.59 7.60 13.57
N VAL A 153 -4.31 6.47 13.41
CA VAL A 153 -4.99 6.13 12.15
C VAL A 153 -6.03 7.20 11.79
N TRP A 154 -6.83 7.61 12.75
CA TRP A 154 -7.85 8.63 12.52
C TRP A 154 -7.26 9.96 12.08
N THR A 155 -6.21 10.43 12.75
CA THR A 155 -5.48 11.66 12.37
C THR A 155 -4.87 11.55 10.99
N THR A 156 -4.25 10.41 10.65
CA THR A 156 -3.71 10.14 9.31
C THR A 156 -4.79 10.22 8.24
N VAL A 157 -5.94 9.58 8.46
CA VAL A 157 -7.07 9.58 7.51
C VAL A 157 -7.65 10.99 7.37
N GLN A 158 -7.82 11.72 8.48
CA GLN A 158 -8.29 13.12 8.43
C GLN A 158 -7.35 14.01 7.63
N LEU A 159 -6.03 13.93 7.87
CA LEU A 159 -5.03 14.71 7.13
C LEU A 159 -5.06 14.38 5.64
N ALA A 160 -5.09 13.10 5.29
CA ALA A 160 -5.11 12.68 3.91
C ALA A 160 -6.40 13.10 3.19
N LEU A 161 -7.57 12.88 3.81
CA LEU A 161 -8.86 13.18 3.21
C LEU A 161 -9.08 14.69 3.06
N ALA A 162 -8.94 15.42 4.17
CA ALA A 162 -9.13 16.87 4.18
C ALA A 162 -8.04 17.57 3.34
N GLY A 163 -6.78 17.13 3.46
CA GLY A 163 -5.66 17.65 2.69
C GLY A 163 -5.86 17.47 1.19
N THR A 164 -6.26 16.27 0.74
CA THR A 164 -6.55 16.02 -0.69
C THR A 164 -7.75 16.83 -1.18
N ALA A 165 -8.82 16.95 -0.38
CA ALA A 165 -9.99 17.71 -0.75
C ALA A 165 -9.68 19.22 -0.93
N ILE A 166 -8.95 19.79 0.04
CA ILE A 166 -8.50 21.19 -0.04
C ILE A 166 -7.54 21.37 -1.23
N ALA A 167 -6.57 20.46 -1.37
CA ALA A 167 -5.63 20.46 -2.48
C ALA A 167 -6.31 20.38 -3.84
N PHE A 168 -7.36 19.58 -3.99
CA PHE A 168 -8.12 19.49 -5.23
C PHE A 168 -8.75 20.82 -5.61
N VAL A 169 -9.39 21.52 -4.66
CA VAL A 169 -9.99 22.85 -4.90
C VAL A 169 -8.91 23.87 -5.29
N LEU A 170 -7.79 23.89 -4.55
CA LEU A 170 -6.67 24.79 -4.87
C LEU A 170 -6.00 24.43 -6.21
N ALA A 171 -5.91 23.15 -6.55
CA ALA A 171 -5.37 22.69 -7.82
C ALA A 171 -6.24 23.13 -9.02
N LEU A 172 -7.56 23.11 -8.87
CA LEU A 172 -8.46 23.66 -9.88
C LEU A 172 -8.17 25.15 -10.14
N LEU A 173 -7.97 25.93 -9.09
CA LEU A 173 -7.58 27.33 -9.19
C LEU A 173 -6.22 27.47 -9.90
N MET A 174 -5.22 26.68 -9.50
CA MET A 174 -3.88 26.72 -10.12
C MET A 174 -3.92 26.34 -11.60
N VAL A 175 -4.68 25.32 -11.97
CA VAL A 175 -4.87 24.93 -13.38
C VAL A 175 -5.55 26.04 -14.16
N PHE A 176 -6.59 26.66 -13.58
CA PHE A 176 -7.27 27.80 -14.19
C PHE A 176 -6.32 28.97 -14.44
N LEU A 177 -5.48 29.34 -13.47
CA LEU A 177 -4.48 30.40 -13.64
C LEU A 177 -3.45 30.05 -14.72
N ARG A 178 -3.13 28.78 -14.88
CA ARG A 178 -2.10 28.29 -15.82
C ARG A 178 -2.59 28.16 -17.26
N ILE A 179 -3.87 27.89 -17.48
CA ILE A 179 -4.48 27.73 -18.82
C ILE A 179 -4.78 29.10 -19.47
N GLN A 180 -4.80 30.18 -18.69
CA GLN A 180 -5.08 31.52 -19.21
C GLN A 180 -3.97 31.96 -20.17
N GLU A 181 -4.27 31.90 -21.47
CA GLU A 181 -3.41 32.51 -22.50
C GLU A 181 -3.81 33.96 -22.75
N PRO A 182 -2.82 34.87 -22.93
CA PRO A 182 -3.11 36.26 -23.31
C PRO A 182 -3.64 36.32 -24.74
N ASP A 183 -4.87 36.80 -24.93
CA ASP A 183 -5.44 37.01 -26.23
C ASP A 183 -5.06 38.43 -26.76
N LYS A 184 -4.85 38.57 -28.08
CA LYS A 184 -4.55 39.84 -28.72
C LYS A 184 -5.63 40.90 -28.47
N ARG A 185 -6.88 40.48 -28.24
CA ARG A 185 -8.03 41.36 -27.94
C ARG A 185 -8.10 41.85 -26.50
N ASN A 186 -7.30 41.32 -25.59
CA ASN A 186 -7.33 41.76 -24.20
C ASN A 186 -6.62 43.10 -24.02
N ASN A 187 -7.11 43.91 -23.07
CA ASN A 187 -6.43 45.10 -22.60
C ASN A 187 -5.07 44.70 -21.99
N ASP A 188 -4.07 45.58 -22.09
CA ASP A 188 -2.69 45.30 -21.64
C ASP A 188 -2.58 44.97 -20.13
N PHE A 189 -3.46 45.57 -19.31
CA PHE A 189 -3.57 45.25 -17.90
C PHE A 189 -4.05 43.79 -17.67
N VAL A 190 -5.04 43.34 -18.44
CA VAL A 190 -5.55 41.94 -18.39
C VAL A 190 -4.47 40.97 -18.88
N LYS A 191 -3.72 41.32 -19.93
CA LYS A 191 -2.58 40.51 -20.40
C LYS A 191 -1.52 40.38 -19.31
N LEU A 192 -1.17 41.47 -18.62
CA LEU A 192 -0.19 41.47 -17.53
C LEU A 192 -0.63 40.53 -16.41
N ILE A 193 -1.90 40.65 -15.95
CA ILE A 193 -2.44 39.74 -14.90
C ILE A 193 -2.35 38.29 -15.32
N LYS A 194 -2.75 37.94 -16.55
CA LYS A 194 -2.68 36.55 -17.05
C LYS A 194 -1.25 36.03 -17.08
N ILE A 195 -0.29 36.84 -17.55
CA ILE A 195 1.13 36.46 -17.59
C ILE A 195 1.68 36.24 -16.17
N VAL A 196 1.39 37.14 -15.23
CA VAL A 196 1.84 37.05 -13.84
C VAL A 196 1.23 35.84 -13.16
N ALA A 197 -0.07 35.60 -13.32
CA ALA A 197 -0.77 34.46 -12.76
C ALA A 197 -0.21 33.12 -13.28
N ASN A 198 0.05 33.03 -14.59
CA ASN A 198 0.65 31.83 -15.19
C ASN A 198 2.09 31.60 -14.67
N LYS A 199 2.92 32.65 -14.61
CA LYS A 199 4.27 32.54 -14.05
C LYS A 199 4.26 32.17 -12.58
N PHE A 200 3.35 32.75 -11.79
CA PHE A 200 3.19 32.42 -10.37
C PHE A 200 2.81 30.93 -10.19
N ALA A 201 1.80 30.44 -10.92
CA ALA A 201 1.40 29.06 -10.84
C ALA A 201 2.54 28.08 -11.20
N ARG A 202 3.31 28.39 -12.26
CA ARG A 202 4.49 27.59 -12.64
C ARG A 202 5.59 27.61 -11.57
N PHE A 203 5.88 28.80 -11.03
CA PHE A 203 6.87 28.96 -9.98
C PHE A 203 6.47 28.19 -8.71
N TYR A 204 5.22 28.34 -8.29
CA TYR A 204 4.69 27.59 -7.14
C TYR A 204 4.86 26.08 -7.31
N ILE A 205 4.39 25.53 -8.43
CA ILE A 205 4.50 24.10 -8.73
C ILE A 205 5.96 23.65 -8.76
N PHE A 206 6.85 24.45 -9.36
CA PHE A 206 8.28 24.15 -9.43
C PHE A 206 8.90 24.07 -8.05
N VAL A 207 8.66 25.07 -7.18
CA VAL A 207 9.23 25.15 -5.84
C VAL A 207 8.70 24.02 -4.95
N ILE A 208 7.36 23.83 -4.92
CA ILE A 208 6.74 22.85 -4.04
C ILE A 208 7.13 21.42 -4.44
N ARG A 209 7.15 21.08 -5.72
CA ARG A 209 7.57 19.74 -6.19
C ARG A 209 9.08 19.53 -6.15
N GLY A 210 9.86 20.59 -6.11
CA GLY A 210 11.33 20.55 -6.06
C GLY A 210 11.91 20.51 -4.63
N THR A 211 11.08 20.63 -3.60
CA THR A 211 11.51 20.64 -2.20
C THR A 211 10.89 19.51 -1.39
N PRO A 212 11.64 18.92 -0.42
CA PRO A 212 11.11 17.87 0.44
C PRO A 212 9.95 18.37 1.32
N MET A 213 8.86 17.61 1.38
CA MET A 213 7.68 17.95 2.19
C MET A 213 8.02 18.16 3.68
N MET A 214 8.97 17.40 4.23
CA MET A 214 9.45 17.58 5.60
C MET A 214 10.00 19.00 5.84
N VAL A 215 10.79 19.52 4.91
CA VAL A 215 11.35 20.88 4.99
C VAL A 215 10.25 21.94 4.89
N GLN A 216 9.29 21.73 3.97
CA GLN A 216 8.12 22.59 3.83
C GLN A 216 7.32 22.66 5.13
N SER A 217 7.07 21.51 5.76
CA SER A 217 6.28 21.43 7.01
C SER A 217 6.94 22.22 8.15
N LEU A 218 8.26 22.11 8.30
CA LEU A 218 9.03 22.87 9.30
C LEU A 218 8.99 24.38 9.01
N ILE A 219 9.20 24.77 7.76
CA ILE A 219 9.17 26.17 7.34
C ILE A 219 7.79 26.78 7.62
N PHE A 220 6.71 26.13 7.19
CA PHE A 220 5.35 26.63 7.39
C PHE A 220 5.00 26.74 8.87
N TYR A 221 5.31 25.70 9.64
CA TYR A 221 5.04 25.73 11.08
C TYR A 221 5.76 26.88 11.77
N TYR A 222 7.10 26.93 11.65
CA TYR A 222 7.89 27.92 12.38
C TYR A 222 7.73 29.33 11.84
N ALA A 223 7.55 29.53 10.54
CA ALA A 223 7.35 30.86 9.98
C ALA A 223 6.04 31.49 10.52
N ILE A 224 4.95 30.75 10.50
CA ILE A 224 3.64 31.24 10.96
C ILE A 224 3.62 31.35 12.49
N PHE A 225 4.20 30.39 13.21
CA PHE A 225 4.33 30.44 14.65
C PHE A 225 5.10 31.70 15.11
N ASN A 226 6.25 31.98 14.49
CA ASN A 226 7.04 33.16 14.80
C ASN A 226 6.33 34.47 14.42
N LEU A 227 5.55 34.46 13.34
CA LEU A 227 4.73 35.62 12.97
C LEU A 227 3.70 35.95 14.06
N PHE A 228 2.96 34.95 14.54
CA PHE A 228 2.00 35.15 15.64
C PHE A 228 2.69 35.53 16.95
N LYS A 229 3.85 34.96 17.24
CA LYS A 229 4.63 35.34 18.43
C LYS A 229 5.07 36.82 18.41
N ARG A 230 5.40 37.36 17.23
CA ARG A 230 5.73 38.78 17.06
C ARG A 230 4.55 39.71 17.28
N THR A 231 3.32 39.26 17.12
CA THR A 231 2.10 40.03 17.44
C THR A 231 1.78 40.06 18.93
N GLY A 232 2.60 39.42 19.78
CA GLY A 232 2.41 39.36 21.23
C GLY A 232 1.51 38.21 21.74
N MET A 233 1.09 37.30 20.86
CA MET A 233 0.29 36.15 21.24
C MET A 233 1.09 35.18 22.12
N SER A 234 0.43 34.67 23.17
CA SER A 234 1.00 33.61 24.00
C SER A 234 1.07 32.26 23.21
N VAL A 235 1.95 31.36 23.65
CA VAL A 235 2.09 30.04 23.03
C VAL A 235 0.75 29.26 23.03
N THR A 236 -0.04 29.40 24.09
CA THR A 236 -1.34 28.75 24.21
C THR A 236 -2.35 29.28 23.20
N GLU A 237 -2.40 30.58 22.98
CA GLU A 237 -3.24 31.21 21.96
C GLU A 237 -2.82 30.82 20.56
N ILE A 238 -1.49 30.82 20.29
CA ILE A 238 -0.96 30.38 19.00
C ILE A 238 -1.39 28.93 18.72
N ASN A 239 -1.23 28.02 19.68
CA ASN A 239 -1.59 26.61 19.51
C ASN A 239 -3.10 26.38 19.30
N ARG A 240 -3.96 27.29 19.71
CA ARG A 240 -5.41 27.23 19.41
C ARG A 240 -5.70 27.55 17.94
N VAL A 241 -4.99 28.52 17.36
CA VAL A 241 -5.20 28.98 15.97
C VAL A 241 -4.31 28.20 15.00
N TRP A 242 -3.07 27.94 15.35
CA TRP A 242 -2.04 27.29 14.57
C TRP A 242 -1.53 26.04 15.27
N SER A 243 -2.40 25.06 15.42
CA SER A 243 -2.04 23.76 16.01
C SER A 243 -1.12 22.96 15.07
N LEU A 244 -0.42 21.99 15.61
CA LEU A 244 0.40 21.04 14.82
C LEU A 244 -0.42 20.34 13.73
N PHE A 245 -1.68 19.97 14.04
CA PHE A 245 -2.60 19.38 13.08
C PHE A 245 -2.94 20.34 11.93
N ILE A 246 -3.29 21.59 12.24
CA ILE A 246 -3.60 22.60 11.21
C ILE A 246 -2.38 22.87 10.34
N SER A 247 -1.20 22.99 10.92
CA SER A 247 0.06 23.15 10.17
C SER A 247 0.33 21.96 9.25
N GLY A 248 0.13 20.74 9.75
CA GLY A 248 0.23 19.52 8.94
C GLY A 248 -0.78 19.49 7.81
N LEU A 249 -2.03 19.85 8.09
CA LEU A 249 -3.10 19.92 7.08
C LEU A 249 -2.78 20.93 5.97
N VAL A 250 -2.30 22.11 6.34
CA VAL A 250 -1.87 23.14 5.37
C VAL A 250 -0.70 22.63 4.53
N THR A 251 0.28 21.98 5.16
CA THR A 251 1.44 21.43 4.44
C THR A 251 1.01 20.38 3.42
N VAL A 252 0.20 19.39 3.81
CA VAL A 252 -0.33 18.37 2.91
C VAL A 252 -1.14 19.02 1.78
N SER A 253 -2.02 19.97 2.12
CA SER A 253 -2.86 20.63 1.14
C SER A 253 -2.05 21.41 0.10
N LEU A 254 -1.07 22.18 0.52
CA LEU A 254 -0.21 22.94 -0.38
C LEU A 254 0.68 22.02 -1.22
N ASN A 255 1.27 20.99 -0.61
CA ASN A 255 2.08 20.03 -1.34
C ASN A 255 1.27 19.32 -2.43
N SER A 256 0.15 18.69 -2.07
CA SER A 256 -0.72 18.00 -3.03
C SER A 256 -1.37 18.91 -4.06
N THR A 257 -1.55 20.20 -3.76
CA THR A 257 -2.03 21.18 -4.77
C THR A 257 -1.11 21.23 -5.98
N ALA A 258 0.21 21.21 -5.77
CA ALA A 258 1.17 21.24 -6.86
C ALA A 258 1.14 19.98 -7.73
N TYR A 259 0.93 18.81 -7.12
CA TYR A 259 0.82 17.54 -7.84
C TYR A 259 -0.52 17.43 -8.57
N LEU A 260 -1.63 17.70 -7.89
CA LEU A 260 -2.97 17.67 -8.50
C LEU A 260 -3.15 18.69 -9.62
N ALA A 261 -2.51 19.86 -9.54
CA ALA A 261 -2.53 20.83 -10.62
C ALA A 261 -1.89 20.27 -11.91
N GLU A 262 -0.80 19.52 -11.82
CA GLU A 262 -0.20 18.84 -12.98
C GLU A 262 -1.06 17.67 -13.48
N VAL A 263 -1.66 16.90 -12.57
CA VAL A 263 -2.59 15.81 -12.90
C VAL A 263 -3.79 16.34 -13.68
N LEU A 264 -4.43 17.40 -13.19
CA LEU A 264 -5.58 18.01 -13.84
C LEU A 264 -5.21 18.64 -15.19
N ARG A 265 -4.05 19.30 -15.27
CA ARG A 265 -3.53 19.82 -16.54
C ARG A 265 -3.31 18.69 -17.55
N GLY A 266 -2.69 17.59 -17.13
CA GLY A 266 -2.53 16.40 -17.96
C GLY A 266 -3.85 15.82 -18.42
N GLY A 267 -4.85 15.76 -17.53
CA GLY A 267 -6.21 15.33 -17.85
C GLY A 267 -6.90 16.20 -18.91
N ILE A 268 -6.68 17.53 -18.87
CA ILE A 268 -7.21 18.45 -19.89
C ILE A 268 -6.52 18.21 -21.23
N LEU A 269 -5.21 18.05 -21.24
CA LEU A 269 -4.45 17.80 -22.48
C LEU A 269 -4.72 16.41 -23.09
N ALA A 270 -5.21 15.47 -22.29
CA ALA A 270 -5.60 14.13 -22.74
C ALA A 270 -7.00 14.09 -23.40
N VAL A 271 -7.78 15.17 -23.33
CA VAL A 271 -9.05 15.27 -24.06
C VAL A 271 -8.74 15.55 -25.53
N ASP A 272 -9.40 14.78 -26.42
CA ASP A 272 -9.23 14.97 -27.87
C ASP A 272 -9.56 16.41 -28.29
N ALA A 273 -8.65 17.03 -29.06
CA ALA A 273 -8.80 18.40 -29.55
C ALA A 273 -10.08 18.59 -30.39
N GLY A 274 -10.52 17.57 -31.09
CA GLY A 274 -11.76 17.55 -31.85
C GLY A 274 -13.02 17.82 -31.00
N GLN A 275 -12.97 17.48 -29.69
CA GLN A 275 -14.08 17.82 -28.77
C GLN A 275 -14.25 19.31 -28.57
N MET A 276 -13.14 20.05 -28.49
CA MET A 276 -13.15 21.51 -28.40
C MET A 276 -13.62 22.11 -29.73
N GLU A 277 -13.13 21.61 -30.87
CA GLU A 277 -13.49 22.09 -32.21
C GLU A 277 -14.96 21.83 -32.51
N ALA A 278 -15.47 20.63 -32.24
CA ALA A 278 -16.86 20.26 -32.40
C ALA A 278 -17.80 21.18 -31.58
N ALA A 279 -17.47 21.40 -30.31
CA ALA A 279 -18.25 22.27 -29.43
C ALA A 279 -18.27 23.71 -29.96
N ARG A 280 -17.15 24.20 -30.50
CA ARG A 280 -17.08 25.53 -31.09
C ARG A 280 -17.85 25.65 -32.43
N SER A 281 -17.85 24.60 -33.23
CA SER A 281 -18.64 24.52 -34.46
C SER A 281 -20.14 24.57 -34.21
N LEU A 282 -20.57 24.09 -33.01
CA LEU A 282 -21.96 24.24 -32.53
C LEU A 282 -22.27 25.61 -31.92
N GLY A 283 -21.40 26.62 -32.11
CA GLY A 283 -21.61 27.99 -31.65
C GLY A 283 -21.24 28.24 -30.17
N MET A 284 -20.63 27.31 -29.47
CA MET A 284 -20.19 27.55 -28.10
C MET A 284 -18.99 28.50 -28.09
N THR A 285 -18.95 29.41 -27.11
CA THR A 285 -17.73 30.18 -26.82
C THR A 285 -16.64 29.24 -26.27
N HIS A 286 -15.38 29.66 -26.36
CA HIS A 286 -14.25 28.86 -25.82
C HIS A 286 -14.49 28.46 -24.36
N TRP A 287 -14.99 29.38 -23.53
CA TRP A 287 -15.29 29.12 -22.13
C TRP A 287 -16.44 28.13 -21.92
N GLN A 288 -17.50 28.22 -22.73
CA GLN A 288 -18.62 27.30 -22.71
C GLN A 288 -18.18 25.89 -23.12
N ALA A 289 -17.38 25.75 -24.18
CA ALA A 289 -16.83 24.50 -24.63
C ALA A 289 -15.89 23.90 -23.57
N MET A 290 -15.01 24.70 -22.97
CA MET A 290 -14.13 24.26 -21.88
C MET A 290 -14.93 23.72 -20.69
N ARG A 291 -15.92 24.50 -20.20
CA ARG A 291 -16.68 24.14 -18.99
C ARG A 291 -17.64 22.97 -19.20
N ARG A 292 -18.29 22.86 -20.35
CA ARG A 292 -19.37 21.89 -20.59
C ARG A 292 -18.89 20.62 -21.26
N VAL A 293 -17.80 20.66 -22.01
CA VAL A 293 -17.33 19.53 -22.82
C VAL A 293 -15.96 19.02 -22.33
N VAL A 294 -14.94 19.88 -22.31
CA VAL A 294 -13.56 19.44 -22.03
C VAL A 294 -13.34 19.16 -20.55
N PHE A 295 -13.75 20.06 -19.67
CA PHE A 295 -13.46 19.97 -18.24
C PHE A 295 -14.10 18.74 -17.55
N PRO A 296 -15.37 18.35 -17.82
CA PRO A 296 -15.94 17.13 -17.25
C PRO A 296 -15.21 15.86 -17.70
N GLN A 297 -14.74 15.84 -18.96
CA GLN A 297 -13.95 14.71 -19.48
C GLN A 297 -12.57 14.69 -18.83
N ALA A 298 -11.91 15.84 -18.71
CA ALA A 298 -10.61 15.99 -18.05
C ALA A 298 -10.63 15.49 -16.60
N ILE A 299 -11.68 15.84 -15.82
CA ILE A 299 -11.85 15.34 -14.45
C ILE A 299 -11.97 13.82 -14.46
N LYS A 300 -12.80 13.22 -15.32
CA LYS A 300 -12.93 11.77 -15.42
C LYS A 300 -11.60 11.09 -15.73
N ASN A 301 -10.81 11.64 -16.65
CA ASN A 301 -9.48 11.13 -16.99
C ASN A 301 -8.49 11.24 -15.81
N SER A 302 -8.68 12.24 -14.94
CA SER A 302 -7.81 12.51 -13.80
C SER A 302 -8.20 11.73 -12.53
N LEU A 303 -9.42 11.19 -12.43
CA LEU A 303 -9.92 10.50 -11.22
C LEU A 303 -9.00 9.41 -10.67
N PRO A 304 -8.43 8.50 -11.50
CA PRO A 304 -7.53 7.48 -10.98
C PRO A 304 -6.27 8.09 -10.33
N ALA A 305 -5.73 9.15 -10.92
CA ALA A 305 -4.55 9.84 -10.40
C ALA A 305 -4.86 10.65 -9.14
N ILE A 306 -6.06 11.24 -9.03
CA ILE A 306 -6.55 11.90 -7.80
C ILE A 306 -6.68 10.88 -6.66
N GLY A 307 -7.23 9.69 -6.95
CA GLY A 307 -7.29 8.60 -5.98
C GLY A 307 -5.91 8.13 -5.53
N ASN A 308 -4.94 8.07 -6.45
CA ASN A 308 -3.55 7.76 -6.11
C ASN A 308 -2.91 8.83 -5.21
N GLU A 309 -3.20 10.10 -5.44
CA GLU A 309 -2.70 11.20 -4.58
C GLU A 309 -3.23 11.08 -3.15
N PHE A 310 -4.49 10.66 -2.96
CA PHE A 310 -5.01 10.36 -1.63
C PHE A 310 -4.21 9.25 -0.93
N ILE A 311 -3.86 8.17 -1.65
CA ILE A 311 -3.03 7.08 -1.11
C ILE A 311 -1.62 7.58 -0.76
N ILE A 312 -1.05 8.46 -1.59
CA ILE A 312 0.25 9.09 -1.33
C ILE A 312 0.16 9.92 -0.05
N ASN A 313 -0.87 10.72 0.14
CA ASN A 313 -1.06 11.55 1.33
C ASN A 313 -1.18 10.74 2.63
N ILE A 314 -1.76 9.53 2.59
CA ILE A 314 -1.76 8.62 3.74
C ILE A 314 -0.33 8.26 4.14
N LYS A 315 0.57 8.03 3.19
CA LYS A 315 1.97 7.69 3.46
C LYS A 315 2.76 8.93 3.87
N ASP A 316 2.57 10.02 3.18
CA ASP A 316 3.34 11.25 3.37
C ASP A 316 2.97 11.96 4.68
N SER A 317 1.77 11.72 5.24
CA SER A 317 1.43 12.20 6.59
C SER A 317 2.44 11.73 7.64
N SER A 318 3.06 10.56 7.44
CA SER A 318 4.09 10.02 8.34
C SER A 318 5.30 10.94 8.52
N VAL A 319 5.60 11.80 7.54
CA VAL A 319 6.67 12.79 7.60
C VAL A 319 6.37 13.88 8.64
N LEU A 320 5.08 14.16 8.90
CA LEU A 320 4.64 15.18 9.84
C LEU A 320 4.88 14.80 11.31
N CYS A 321 5.22 13.55 11.59
CA CYS A 321 5.65 13.11 12.93
C CYS A 321 6.85 13.91 13.45
N VAL A 322 7.68 14.50 12.57
CA VAL A 322 8.81 15.37 12.92
C VAL A 322 8.34 16.67 13.58
N LEU A 323 7.16 17.16 13.19
CA LEU A 323 6.52 18.32 13.86
C LEU A 323 5.86 17.94 15.17
N GLY A 324 5.61 16.65 15.43
CA GLY A 324 4.81 16.19 16.58
C GLY A 324 3.32 16.06 16.27
N VAL A 325 2.93 16.01 15.00
CA VAL A 325 1.56 15.69 14.61
C VAL A 325 1.26 14.25 15.02
N SER A 326 0.15 14.05 15.75
CA SER A 326 -0.25 12.75 16.32
C SER A 326 -0.80 11.79 15.26
N ASP A 327 -0.08 11.60 14.17
CA ASP A 327 -0.36 10.63 13.11
C ASP A 327 0.02 9.20 13.55
N LEU A 328 -0.23 8.22 12.69
CA LEU A 328 0.07 6.82 12.98
C LEU A 328 1.57 6.60 13.25
N MET A 329 2.47 7.29 12.52
CA MET A 329 3.91 7.14 12.72
C MET A 329 4.36 7.72 14.06
N PHE A 330 3.83 8.90 14.46
CA PHE A 330 4.10 9.50 15.75
C PHE A 330 3.63 8.59 16.90
N MET A 331 2.41 8.05 16.79
CA MET A 331 1.88 7.14 17.80
C MET A 331 2.68 5.84 17.90
N THR A 332 3.10 5.29 16.77
CA THR A 332 3.97 4.11 16.76
C THR A 332 5.30 4.38 17.45
N ARG A 333 5.93 5.52 17.20
CA ARG A 333 7.18 5.92 17.90
C ARG A 333 6.96 6.15 19.38
N SER A 334 5.83 6.74 19.75
CA SER A 334 5.47 6.97 21.17
C SER A 334 5.32 5.63 21.91
N VAL A 335 4.62 4.67 21.30
CA VAL A 335 4.48 3.32 21.87
C VAL A 335 5.83 2.61 21.96
N ALA A 336 6.68 2.70 20.94
CA ALA A 336 8.04 2.15 20.98
C ALA A 336 8.88 2.78 22.10
N GLY A 337 8.71 4.06 22.39
CA GLY A 337 9.36 4.75 23.51
C GLY A 337 8.88 4.29 24.89
N ILE A 338 7.61 3.90 25.02
CA ILE A 338 7.07 3.33 26.27
C ILE A 338 7.67 1.94 26.57
N TYR A 339 8.07 1.20 25.52
CA TYR A 339 8.61 -0.16 25.61
C TYR A 339 10.04 -0.26 25.06
N PRO A 340 11.03 0.40 25.68
CA PRO A 340 12.40 0.49 25.13
C PRO A 340 13.10 -0.86 25.01
N ALA A 341 12.73 -1.87 25.80
CA ALA A 341 13.27 -3.22 25.74
C ALA A 341 13.03 -3.92 24.38
N PHE A 342 12.09 -3.44 23.56
CA PHE A 342 11.83 -3.96 22.22
C PHE A 342 12.90 -3.53 21.20
N ILE A 343 13.46 -2.32 21.36
CA ILE A 343 14.43 -1.74 20.42
C ILE A 343 15.85 -2.29 20.69
N ILE A 344 16.17 -2.67 21.93
CA ILE A 344 17.54 -2.98 22.39
C ILE A 344 17.86 -4.49 22.37
N ARG A 345 16.87 -5.38 22.23
CA ARG A 345 17.15 -6.81 22.08
C ARG A 345 17.70 -7.13 20.69
N ALA A 346 18.99 -6.85 20.48
CA ALA A 346 19.80 -7.65 19.58
C ALA A 346 19.68 -9.12 20.03
N PRO A 347 19.65 -10.10 19.10
CA PRO A 347 19.61 -11.50 19.48
C PRO A 347 20.79 -11.77 20.40
N SER A 348 20.49 -12.01 21.68
CA SER A 348 21.48 -12.56 22.58
C SER A 348 21.92 -13.85 21.93
N ALA A 349 23.17 -13.90 21.51
CA ALA A 349 23.83 -15.14 21.16
C ALA A 349 23.44 -16.16 22.23
N THR A 350 22.69 -17.18 21.84
CA THR A 350 22.39 -18.30 22.68
C THR A 350 23.74 -18.89 23.10
N SER A 351 24.10 -18.63 24.34
CA SER A 351 25.15 -19.36 24.98
C SER A 351 24.79 -20.85 24.97
N SER A 352 25.61 -21.61 24.28
CA SER A 352 25.92 -23.04 24.36
C SER A 352 24.89 -23.93 25.05
#